data_f50c7bfcebf80c6de246813cdd7e68aa
#
_entry.id   f50c7bfcebf80c6de246813cdd7e68aa
#
_cell.length_a   1.000
_cell.length_b   1.000
_cell.length_c   1.000
_cell.angle_alpha   90.00
_cell.angle_beta   90.00
_cell.angle_gamma   90.00
#
_symmetry.space_group_name_H-M   'P 1'
#
loop_
_entity.id
_entity.type
_entity.pdbx_description
1 polymer ?
#
loop_
_entity_poly.entity_id
_entity_poly.type
_entity_poly.pdbx_seq_one_letter_code
_entity_poly.pdbx_strand_id
1 'polypeptide(L)'
;MATNKIQDLFNVNGLVAVITGGGSGLGLYAARALDANGSKAVYIVGRRAQTLNDAAKTGTNGTIKAIVGDVSDKASLAKVVDQVRQEQGYINLLFANAGVSGPPDVKALASKAGDGKLSIKDYQETLWQPDLDAYTKTVHINLTATYYTALAFLGLLDEGNKKRNVPQDSQVIVTSSVAGFSRQVAQSFAYSTSKAAVNHLVKNLSTSWAQNGFHIRCNIIAPGLYPSEMTVGSMSTSDEFKGVPGHDGAFAGAHVMQADRSPAERTGSEQDFAGVILFMASSAGAYLNGETLLSDGGRLAQLPSVY
;
A
#
# COMPACT_ATOMS: atom_id res chain seq x y z
N MET A 1 -9.49 -30.05 -15.35
CA MET A 1 -8.66 -29.14 -16.17
C MET A 1 -8.67 -27.77 -15.53
N ALA A 2 -7.51 -27.10 -15.46
CA ALA A 2 -7.48 -25.68 -15.03
C ALA A 2 -8.35 -24.86 -15.96
N THR A 3 -9.13 -23.93 -15.41
CA THR A 3 -9.98 -23.05 -16.22
C THR A 3 -9.36 -21.67 -16.27
N ASN A 4 -9.48 -20.99 -17.43
CA ASN A 4 -9.04 -19.60 -17.59
C ASN A 4 -10.22 -18.62 -17.40
N LYS A 5 -11.27 -19.07 -16.71
CA LYS A 5 -12.41 -18.19 -16.40
C LYS A 5 -11.99 -17.15 -15.36
N ILE A 6 -12.42 -15.92 -15.57
CA ILE A 6 -12.06 -14.80 -14.70
C ILE A 6 -12.45 -15.03 -13.23
N GLN A 7 -13.61 -15.63 -13.00
CA GLN A 7 -14.12 -15.99 -11.67
C GLN A 7 -13.27 -17.04 -10.94
N ASP A 8 -12.50 -17.87 -11.67
CA ASP A 8 -11.61 -18.85 -11.07
C ASP A 8 -10.21 -18.26 -10.85
N LEU A 9 -9.72 -17.48 -11.82
CA LEU A 9 -8.39 -16.86 -11.76
C LEU A 9 -8.30 -15.78 -10.66
N PHE A 10 -9.33 -14.95 -10.53
CA PHE A 10 -9.38 -13.82 -9.58
C PHE A 10 -10.12 -14.17 -8.28
N ASN A 11 -10.30 -15.46 -8.01
CA ASN A 11 -11.02 -15.95 -6.84
C ASN A 11 -10.20 -15.72 -5.55
N VAL A 12 -10.78 -14.98 -4.62
CA VAL A 12 -10.26 -14.75 -3.27
C VAL A 12 -11.20 -15.31 -2.18
N ASN A 13 -12.16 -16.18 -2.59
CA ASN A 13 -13.13 -16.75 -1.67
C ASN A 13 -12.42 -17.61 -0.60
N GLY A 14 -12.81 -17.38 0.65
CA GLY A 14 -12.21 -18.08 1.79
C GLY A 14 -10.85 -17.54 2.25
N LEU A 15 -10.25 -16.57 1.56
CA LEU A 15 -8.98 -15.95 1.93
C LEU A 15 -9.08 -15.21 3.27
N VAL A 16 -8.06 -15.31 4.10
CA VAL A 16 -7.90 -14.52 5.33
C VAL A 16 -6.76 -13.52 5.12
N ALA A 17 -7.07 -12.23 5.28
CA ALA A 17 -6.12 -11.13 5.08
C ALA A 17 -5.94 -10.29 6.34
N VAL A 18 -4.73 -9.75 6.50
CA VAL A 18 -4.40 -8.66 7.46
C VAL A 18 -3.86 -7.47 6.67
N ILE A 19 -4.40 -6.28 6.93
CA ILE A 19 -4.06 -5.03 6.24
C ILE A 19 -3.66 -3.98 7.26
N THR A 20 -2.40 -3.59 7.31
CA THR A 20 -1.96 -2.48 8.16
C THR A 20 -2.25 -1.14 7.50
N GLY A 21 -2.66 -0.13 8.28
CA GLY A 21 -3.15 1.13 7.71
C GLY A 21 -4.47 0.95 6.94
N GLY A 22 -5.30 -0.03 7.33
CA GLY A 22 -6.52 -0.40 6.62
C GLY A 22 -7.74 0.49 6.89
N GLY A 23 -7.62 1.51 7.75
CA GLY A 23 -8.74 2.38 8.11
C GLY A 23 -9.06 3.48 7.09
N SER A 24 -8.20 3.74 6.11
CA SER A 24 -8.41 4.78 5.09
C SER A 24 -7.58 4.51 3.83
N GLY A 25 -7.85 5.26 2.76
CA GLY A 25 -7.08 5.24 1.52
C GLY A 25 -6.89 3.85 0.92
N LEU A 26 -5.68 3.56 0.42
CA LEU A 26 -5.36 2.32 -0.29
C LEU A 26 -5.62 1.06 0.54
N GLY A 27 -5.35 1.12 1.86
CA GLY A 27 -5.61 -0.02 2.74
C GLY A 27 -7.11 -0.33 2.86
N LEU A 28 -7.94 0.70 2.90
CA LEU A 28 -9.41 0.53 2.91
C LEU A 28 -9.94 0.06 1.56
N TYR A 29 -9.39 0.57 0.44
CA TYR A 29 -9.74 0.09 -0.90
C TYR A 29 -9.45 -1.41 -1.04
N ALA A 30 -8.29 -1.86 -0.57
CA ALA A 30 -7.94 -3.28 -0.54
C ALA A 30 -8.90 -4.10 0.33
N ALA A 31 -9.25 -3.58 1.52
CA ALA A 31 -10.16 -4.27 2.44
C ALA A 31 -11.55 -4.46 1.82
N ARG A 32 -12.11 -3.42 1.22
CA ARG A 32 -13.40 -3.49 0.53
C ARG A 32 -13.38 -4.43 -0.66
N ALA A 33 -12.30 -4.39 -1.46
CA ALA A 33 -12.15 -5.28 -2.61
C ALA A 33 -12.15 -6.76 -2.19
N LEU A 34 -11.41 -7.11 -1.16
CA LEU A 34 -11.35 -8.48 -0.64
C LEU A 34 -12.67 -8.91 -0.01
N ASP A 35 -13.29 -8.03 0.81
CA ASP A 35 -14.60 -8.29 1.41
C ASP A 35 -15.66 -8.54 0.35
N ALA A 36 -15.80 -7.65 -0.64
CA ALA A 36 -16.80 -7.75 -1.69
C ALA A 36 -16.67 -9.02 -2.56
N ASN A 37 -15.47 -9.61 -2.63
CA ASN A 37 -15.17 -10.80 -3.43
C ASN A 37 -15.03 -12.10 -2.60
N GLY A 38 -15.62 -12.15 -1.39
CA GLY A 38 -15.84 -13.39 -0.65
C GLY A 38 -14.67 -13.83 0.24
N SER A 39 -13.73 -12.94 0.58
CA SER A 39 -12.73 -13.24 1.60
C SER A 39 -13.40 -13.63 2.92
N LYS A 40 -12.88 -14.64 3.61
CA LYS A 40 -13.42 -15.16 4.87
C LYS A 40 -13.33 -14.13 6.00
N ALA A 41 -12.20 -13.44 6.08
CA ALA A 41 -11.97 -12.38 7.06
C ALA A 41 -10.90 -11.41 6.55
N VAL A 42 -11.12 -10.10 6.76
CA VAL A 42 -10.19 -9.03 6.40
C VAL A 42 -9.94 -8.18 7.64
N TYR A 43 -8.80 -8.39 8.30
CA TYR A 43 -8.42 -7.62 9.48
C TYR A 43 -7.76 -6.32 9.05
N ILE A 44 -8.33 -5.19 9.46
CA ILE A 44 -7.75 -3.87 9.26
C ILE A 44 -7.10 -3.39 10.56
N VAL A 45 -5.82 -3.03 10.50
CA VAL A 45 -5.00 -2.66 11.66
C VAL A 45 -4.61 -1.19 11.57
N GLY A 46 -4.74 -0.46 12.68
CA GLY A 46 -4.33 0.93 12.78
C GLY A 46 -4.49 1.47 14.20
N ARG A 47 -4.11 2.72 14.43
CA ARG A 47 -4.07 3.32 15.77
C ARG A 47 -5.40 3.97 16.19
N ARG A 48 -6.22 4.40 15.24
CA ARG A 48 -7.46 5.16 15.49
C ARG A 48 -8.66 4.23 15.49
N ALA A 49 -9.14 3.85 16.68
CA ALA A 49 -10.24 2.91 16.86
C ALA A 49 -11.52 3.33 16.09
N GLN A 50 -11.92 4.61 16.21
CA GLN A 50 -13.12 5.11 15.53
C GLN A 50 -13.00 4.99 14.01
N THR A 51 -11.88 5.40 13.42
CA THR A 51 -11.63 5.30 11.97
C THR A 51 -11.71 3.85 11.49
N LEU A 52 -11.14 2.90 12.25
CA LEU A 52 -11.18 1.48 11.91
C LEU A 52 -12.62 0.93 12.00
N ASN A 53 -13.35 1.29 13.04
CA ASN A 53 -14.72 0.83 13.21
C ASN A 53 -15.65 1.38 12.11
N ASP A 54 -15.47 2.62 11.72
CA ASP A 54 -16.24 3.20 10.62
C ASP A 54 -15.85 2.58 9.27
N ALA A 55 -14.56 2.34 9.04
CA ALA A 55 -14.08 1.61 7.87
C ALA A 55 -14.66 0.19 7.79
N ALA A 56 -14.70 -0.55 8.89
CA ALA A 56 -15.25 -1.90 8.93
C ALA A 56 -16.73 -1.97 8.52
N LYS A 57 -17.52 -0.95 8.84
CA LYS A 57 -18.95 -0.87 8.45
C LYS A 57 -19.16 -0.65 6.95
N THR A 58 -18.11 -0.26 6.21
CA THR A 58 -18.22 -0.01 4.76
C THR A 58 -18.08 -1.26 3.90
N GLY A 59 -17.80 -2.41 4.50
CA GLY A 59 -17.76 -3.70 3.83
C GLY A 59 -19.14 -4.14 3.35
N THR A 60 -19.18 -4.80 2.20
CA THR A 60 -20.43 -5.32 1.59
C THR A 60 -20.87 -6.62 2.24
N ASN A 61 -19.92 -7.50 2.58
CA ASN A 61 -20.18 -8.83 3.12
C ASN A 61 -19.95 -8.93 4.65
N GLY A 62 -19.53 -7.82 5.28
CA GLY A 62 -19.31 -7.76 6.73
C GLY A 62 -18.12 -8.59 7.22
N THR A 63 -17.14 -8.89 6.35
CA THR A 63 -15.95 -9.67 6.71
C THR A 63 -14.81 -8.80 7.23
N ILE A 64 -14.92 -7.46 7.13
CA ILE A 64 -13.91 -6.52 7.61
C ILE A 64 -13.98 -6.41 9.14
N LYS A 65 -12.84 -6.67 9.79
CA LYS A 65 -12.70 -6.65 11.25
C LYS A 65 -11.63 -5.65 11.68
N ALA A 66 -11.96 -4.77 12.61
CA ALA A 66 -11.07 -3.74 13.14
C ALA A 66 -10.18 -4.29 14.27
N ILE A 67 -8.87 -4.07 14.20
CA ILE A 67 -7.93 -4.31 15.30
C ILE A 67 -7.12 -3.05 15.56
N VAL A 68 -7.16 -2.54 16.80
CA VAL A 68 -6.30 -1.41 17.19
C VAL A 68 -4.88 -1.91 17.42
N GLY A 69 -3.92 -1.35 16.70
CA GLY A 69 -2.51 -1.72 16.81
C GLY A 69 -1.58 -0.66 16.19
N ASP A 70 -0.38 -0.56 16.75
CA ASP A 70 0.69 0.29 16.23
C ASP A 70 1.81 -0.58 15.66
N VAL A 71 2.06 -0.48 14.34
CA VAL A 71 3.10 -1.24 13.65
C VAL A 71 4.52 -0.82 14.04
N SER A 72 4.68 0.36 14.65
CA SER A 72 5.97 0.85 15.15
C SER A 72 6.34 0.30 16.52
N ASP A 73 5.43 -0.43 17.18
CA ASP A 73 5.65 -1.08 18.47
C ASP A 73 5.51 -2.60 18.34
N LYS A 74 6.60 -3.32 18.63
CA LYS A 74 6.65 -4.80 18.57
C LYS A 74 5.68 -5.48 19.52
N ALA A 75 5.45 -4.91 20.71
CA ALA A 75 4.51 -5.46 21.68
C ALA A 75 3.07 -5.31 21.20
N SER A 76 2.74 -4.18 20.56
CA SER A 76 1.46 -3.96 19.91
C SER A 76 1.26 -4.93 18.73
N LEU A 77 2.27 -5.09 17.87
CA LEU A 77 2.23 -6.07 16.77
C LEU A 77 2.00 -7.48 17.27
N ALA A 78 2.67 -7.91 18.34
CA ALA A 78 2.49 -9.24 18.93
C ALA A 78 1.03 -9.47 19.34
N LYS A 79 0.40 -8.48 19.99
CA LYS A 79 -1.04 -8.57 20.37
C LYS A 79 -1.96 -8.71 19.15
N VAL A 80 -1.69 -7.98 18.06
CA VAL A 80 -2.45 -8.11 16.81
C VAL A 80 -2.30 -9.52 16.23
N VAL A 81 -1.08 -10.05 16.18
CA VAL A 81 -0.80 -11.42 15.72
C VAL A 81 -1.53 -12.45 16.57
N ASP A 82 -1.48 -12.30 17.90
CA ASP A 82 -2.15 -13.22 18.83
C ASP A 82 -3.66 -13.20 18.68
N GLN A 83 -4.27 -12.03 18.49
CA GLN A 83 -5.70 -11.95 18.22
C GLN A 83 -6.07 -12.67 16.92
N VAL A 84 -5.35 -12.42 15.82
CA VAL A 84 -5.60 -13.10 14.54
C VAL A 84 -5.38 -14.61 14.66
N ARG A 85 -4.35 -15.03 15.43
CA ARG A 85 -4.08 -16.45 15.70
C ARG A 85 -5.24 -17.11 16.45
N GLN A 86 -5.76 -16.47 17.47
CA GLN A 86 -6.91 -17.00 18.25
C GLN A 86 -8.18 -17.10 17.41
N GLU A 87 -8.44 -16.11 16.54
CA GLU A 87 -9.68 -16.08 15.75
C GLU A 87 -9.63 -16.98 14.50
N GLN A 88 -8.48 -17.10 13.83
CA GLN A 88 -8.37 -17.79 12.54
C GLN A 88 -7.34 -18.92 12.52
N GLY A 89 -6.26 -18.79 13.30
CA GLY A 89 -5.13 -19.72 13.30
C GLY A 89 -4.15 -19.56 12.13
N TYR A 90 -4.51 -18.82 11.09
CA TYR A 90 -3.73 -18.62 9.86
C TYR A 90 -4.08 -17.33 9.14
N ILE A 91 -3.24 -16.92 8.19
CA ILE A 91 -3.56 -15.93 7.16
C ILE A 91 -2.98 -16.36 5.81
N ASN A 92 -3.58 -15.91 4.71
CA ASN A 92 -3.07 -16.14 3.36
C ASN A 92 -2.42 -14.86 2.78
N LEU A 93 -2.79 -13.70 3.28
CA LEU A 93 -2.31 -12.40 2.81
C LEU A 93 -2.02 -11.47 3.98
N LEU A 94 -0.79 -10.94 4.00
CA LEU A 94 -0.43 -9.75 4.76
C LEU A 94 -0.25 -8.58 3.77
N PHE A 95 -1.05 -7.55 3.89
CA PHE A 95 -0.84 -6.30 3.17
C PHE A 95 -0.23 -5.25 4.12
N ALA A 96 1.10 -5.11 4.09
CA ALA A 96 1.87 -4.16 4.87
C ALA A 96 1.80 -2.77 4.18
N ASN A 97 0.73 -2.03 4.49
CA ASN A 97 0.39 -0.78 3.81
C ASN A 97 0.59 0.46 4.70
N ALA A 98 0.68 0.33 6.02
CA ALA A 98 0.88 1.46 6.91
C ALA A 98 2.13 2.28 6.54
N GLY A 99 1.99 3.61 6.49
CA GLY A 99 3.08 4.52 6.15
C GLY A 99 2.74 5.98 6.43
N VAL A 100 3.75 6.83 6.35
CA VAL A 100 3.66 8.28 6.54
C VAL A 100 4.47 9.03 5.47
N SER A 101 4.08 10.28 5.19
CA SER A 101 4.69 11.12 4.15
C SER A 101 6.00 11.82 4.57
N GLY A 102 6.29 11.86 5.88
CA GLY A 102 7.43 12.60 6.41
C GLY A 102 7.24 14.12 6.48
N PRO A 103 8.33 14.86 6.72
CA PRO A 103 8.31 16.32 6.70
C PRO A 103 7.84 16.88 5.34
N PRO A 104 7.20 18.06 5.30
CA PRO A 104 6.67 18.61 4.05
C PRO A 104 7.74 19.36 3.23
N ASP A 105 8.89 18.73 2.98
CA ASP A 105 10.08 19.34 2.36
C ASP A 105 9.78 20.01 1.02
N VAL A 106 9.12 19.30 0.11
CA VAL A 106 8.83 19.82 -1.24
C VAL A 106 7.88 21.00 -1.19
N LYS A 107 6.86 20.95 -0.31
CA LYS A 107 5.93 22.07 -0.13
C LYS A 107 6.63 23.30 0.47
N ALA A 108 7.51 23.08 1.44
CA ALA A 108 8.27 24.15 2.08
C ALA A 108 9.22 24.83 1.08
N LEU A 109 9.95 24.04 0.27
CA LEU A 109 10.82 24.55 -0.78
C LEU A 109 10.03 25.33 -1.85
N ALA A 110 8.92 24.78 -2.32
CA ALA A 110 8.06 25.46 -3.29
C ALA A 110 7.51 26.78 -2.78
N SER A 111 7.04 26.81 -1.51
CA SER A 111 6.56 28.03 -0.86
C SER A 111 7.66 29.10 -0.73
N LYS A 112 8.92 28.69 -0.48
CA LYS A 112 10.06 29.59 -0.35
C LYS A 112 10.54 30.11 -1.71
N ALA A 113 10.45 29.28 -2.76
CA ALA A 113 10.88 29.66 -4.11
C ALA A 113 9.96 30.71 -4.76
N GLY A 114 8.64 30.67 -4.45
CA GLY A 114 7.65 31.42 -5.24
C GLY A 114 7.77 31.08 -6.72
N ASP A 115 7.88 32.09 -7.58
CA ASP A 115 8.08 31.93 -9.03
C ASP A 115 9.57 31.92 -9.45
N GLY A 116 10.48 31.97 -8.47
CA GLY A 116 11.93 32.05 -8.71
C GLY A 116 12.69 30.77 -8.41
N LYS A 117 14.04 30.88 -8.53
CA LYS A 117 14.95 29.82 -8.08
C LYS A 117 15.36 30.07 -6.64
N LEU A 118 15.51 29.00 -5.87
CA LEU A 118 16.04 29.03 -4.51
C LEU A 118 17.54 29.39 -4.52
N SER A 119 17.99 30.26 -3.61
CA SER A 119 19.38 30.36 -3.27
C SER A 119 19.83 29.12 -2.48
N ILE A 120 21.12 28.83 -2.47
CA ILE A 120 21.70 27.76 -1.65
C ILE A 120 21.34 27.94 -0.18
N LYS A 121 21.38 29.20 0.30
CA LYS A 121 21.03 29.54 1.68
C LYS A 121 19.58 29.22 1.99
N ASP A 122 18.64 29.66 1.15
CA ASP A 122 17.21 29.37 1.35
C ASP A 122 16.91 27.86 1.32
N TYR A 123 17.54 27.13 0.40
CA TYR A 123 17.42 25.68 0.30
C TYR A 123 17.91 24.99 1.59
N GLN A 124 19.13 25.36 2.03
CA GLN A 124 19.72 24.78 3.24
C GLN A 124 18.90 25.10 4.48
N GLU A 125 18.55 26.37 4.71
CA GLU A 125 17.77 26.79 5.86
C GLU A 125 16.41 26.09 5.92
N THR A 126 15.72 25.97 4.78
CA THR A 126 14.40 25.32 4.72
C THR A 126 14.48 23.85 5.08
N LEU A 127 15.45 23.11 4.56
CA LEU A 127 15.58 21.68 4.81
C LEU A 127 16.27 21.34 6.14
N TRP A 128 16.95 22.30 6.76
CA TRP A 128 17.56 22.14 8.08
C TRP A 128 16.57 22.32 9.23
N GLN A 129 15.39 22.93 8.98
CA GLN A 129 14.38 23.21 10.00
C GLN A 129 13.74 21.98 10.66
N PRO A 130 13.37 20.91 9.91
CA PRO A 130 12.77 19.75 10.53
C PRO A 130 13.74 19.06 11.49
N ASP A 131 13.24 18.62 12.65
CA ASP A 131 14.02 17.81 13.59
C ASP A 131 14.50 16.51 12.95
N LEU A 132 15.68 16.05 13.35
CA LEU A 132 16.25 14.77 12.93
C LEU A 132 15.27 13.61 13.16
N ASP A 133 14.52 13.66 14.25
CA ASP A 133 13.52 12.66 14.61
C ASP A 133 12.36 12.58 13.60
N ALA A 134 12.00 13.67 12.96
CA ALA A 134 10.95 13.66 11.93
C ALA A 134 11.37 12.82 10.70
N TYR A 135 12.64 12.92 10.31
CA TYR A 135 13.22 12.08 9.25
C TYR A 135 13.31 10.61 9.69
N THR A 136 13.92 10.36 10.85
CA THR A 136 14.11 9.04 11.42
C THR A 136 12.79 8.31 11.63
N LYS A 137 11.76 8.99 12.14
CA LYS A 137 10.42 8.46 12.33
C LYS A 137 9.78 8.00 11.00
N THR A 138 10.02 8.75 9.92
CA THR A 138 9.51 8.38 8.60
C THR A 138 10.13 7.07 8.13
N VAL A 139 11.45 6.95 8.22
CA VAL A 139 12.17 5.71 7.88
C VAL A 139 11.75 4.57 8.81
N HIS A 140 11.61 4.84 10.10
CA HIS A 140 11.17 3.84 11.08
C HIS A 140 9.80 3.27 10.73
N ILE A 141 8.81 4.11 10.43
CA ILE A 141 7.45 3.63 10.12
C ILE A 141 7.42 2.95 8.74
N ASN A 142 8.00 3.58 7.70
CA ASN A 142 7.87 3.09 6.34
C ASN A 142 8.73 1.84 6.05
N LEU A 143 9.89 1.71 6.70
CA LEU A 143 10.85 0.63 6.44
C LEU A 143 10.95 -0.35 7.61
N THR A 144 11.38 0.12 8.79
CA THR A 144 11.65 -0.75 9.94
C THR A 144 10.38 -1.47 10.41
N ALA A 145 9.27 -0.73 10.56
CA ALA A 145 8.00 -1.32 10.96
C ALA A 145 7.44 -2.28 9.90
N THR A 146 7.63 -2.01 8.61
CA THR A 146 7.27 -2.93 7.52
C THR A 146 8.02 -4.26 7.65
N TYR A 147 9.34 -4.22 7.88
CA TYR A 147 10.15 -5.42 8.10
C TYR A 147 9.65 -6.25 9.30
N TYR A 148 9.47 -5.62 10.45
CA TYR A 148 9.00 -6.34 11.64
C TYR A 148 7.55 -6.80 11.52
N THR A 149 6.70 -6.09 10.78
CA THR A 149 5.34 -6.54 10.48
C THR A 149 5.38 -7.83 9.63
N ALA A 150 6.20 -7.88 8.59
CA ALA A 150 6.36 -9.08 7.77
C ALA A 150 6.83 -10.29 8.61
N LEU A 151 7.82 -10.08 9.47
CA LEU A 151 8.33 -11.16 10.35
C LEU A 151 7.30 -11.60 11.39
N ALA A 152 6.54 -10.68 11.99
CA ALA A 152 5.56 -11.00 13.01
C ALA A 152 4.46 -11.96 12.52
N PHE A 153 4.07 -11.82 11.24
CA PHE A 153 3.03 -12.65 10.64
C PHE A 153 3.55 -13.89 9.91
N LEU A 154 4.87 -14.10 9.83
CA LEU A 154 5.46 -15.18 9.04
C LEU A 154 4.91 -16.57 9.41
N GLY A 155 4.77 -16.86 10.71
CA GLY A 155 4.21 -18.13 11.17
C GLY A 155 2.73 -18.31 10.78
N LEU A 156 1.92 -17.26 10.78
CA LEU A 156 0.52 -17.35 10.36
C LEU A 156 0.37 -17.52 8.83
N LEU A 157 1.31 -16.98 8.05
CA LEU A 157 1.39 -17.19 6.59
C LEU A 157 1.76 -18.65 6.28
N ASP A 158 2.69 -19.24 7.03
CA ASP A 158 3.04 -20.66 6.92
C ASP A 158 1.85 -21.57 7.27
N GLU A 159 1.11 -21.25 8.34
CA GLU A 159 -0.14 -21.95 8.65
C GLU A 159 -1.19 -21.79 7.54
N GLY A 160 -1.22 -20.65 6.84
CA GLY A 160 -2.06 -20.45 5.65
C GLY A 160 -1.71 -21.42 4.51
N ASN A 161 -0.42 -21.65 4.27
CA ASN A 161 0.06 -22.62 3.30
C ASN A 161 -0.30 -24.06 3.70
N LYS A 162 -0.17 -24.40 4.97
CA LYS A 162 -0.57 -25.74 5.50
C LYS A 162 -2.07 -25.95 5.41
N LYS A 163 -2.86 -24.90 5.59
CA LYS A 163 -4.33 -24.94 5.53
C LYS A 163 -4.86 -25.27 4.14
N ARG A 164 -4.18 -24.84 3.07
CA ARG A 164 -4.58 -25.07 1.67
C ARG A 164 -6.03 -24.68 1.34
N ASN A 165 -6.54 -23.65 1.98
CA ASN A 165 -7.90 -23.16 1.74
C ASN A 165 -8.03 -22.29 0.47
N VAL A 166 -6.90 -21.83 -0.07
CA VAL A 166 -6.77 -21.15 -1.37
C VAL A 166 -5.67 -21.84 -2.18
N PRO A 167 -5.71 -21.80 -3.52
CA PRO A 167 -4.76 -22.55 -4.36
C PRO A 167 -3.35 -21.95 -4.38
N GLN A 168 -3.20 -20.63 -4.23
CA GLN A 168 -1.93 -19.92 -4.24
C GLN A 168 -1.23 -19.98 -2.88
N ASP A 169 0.10 -19.93 -2.89
CA ASP A 169 0.89 -19.77 -1.68
C ASP A 169 0.64 -18.40 -1.03
N SER A 170 0.71 -18.38 0.29
CA SER A 170 0.56 -17.17 1.11
C SER A 170 1.59 -16.10 0.73
N GLN A 171 1.25 -14.83 0.95
CA GLN A 171 2.15 -13.75 0.56
C GLN A 171 2.10 -12.55 1.49
N VAL A 172 3.18 -11.77 1.43
CA VAL A 172 3.26 -10.40 1.88
C VAL A 172 3.22 -9.48 0.66
N ILE A 173 2.32 -8.51 0.67
CA ILE A 173 2.33 -7.38 -0.27
C ILE A 173 2.71 -6.13 0.51
N VAL A 174 3.63 -5.34 -0.01
CA VAL A 174 4.10 -4.11 0.63
C VAL A 174 3.75 -2.90 -0.23
N THR A 175 3.20 -1.86 0.39
CA THR A 175 2.98 -0.58 -0.29
C THR A 175 4.27 0.22 -0.36
N SER A 176 4.82 0.33 -1.58
CA SER A 176 5.86 1.29 -1.91
C SER A 176 5.25 2.59 -2.47
N SER A 177 5.86 3.16 -3.49
CA SER A 177 5.39 4.32 -4.24
C SER A 177 6.25 4.49 -5.49
N VAL A 178 5.73 5.13 -6.53
CA VAL A 178 6.56 5.65 -7.63
C VAL A 178 7.68 6.58 -7.13
N ALA A 179 7.49 7.22 -5.97
CA ALA A 179 8.52 8.04 -5.32
C ALA A 179 9.80 7.26 -4.95
N GLY A 180 9.72 5.94 -4.78
CA GLY A 180 10.88 5.09 -4.53
C GLY A 180 11.73 4.81 -5.76
N PHE A 181 11.27 5.19 -6.94
CA PHE A 181 11.97 5.06 -8.23
C PHE A 181 12.28 6.41 -8.85
N SER A 182 11.49 7.43 -8.56
CA SER A 182 11.66 8.77 -9.11
C SER A 182 12.89 9.45 -8.53
N ARG A 183 13.67 10.10 -9.39
CA ARG A 183 14.77 11.01 -8.99
C ARG A 183 14.26 12.42 -8.66
N GLN A 184 13.01 12.72 -9.02
CA GLN A 184 12.33 13.92 -8.57
C GLN A 184 11.68 13.63 -7.21
N VAL A 185 12.04 14.40 -6.19
CA VAL A 185 11.53 14.20 -4.82
C VAL A 185 10.03 14.45 -4.78
N ALA A 186 9.29 13.47 -4.28
CA ALA A 186 7.86 13.59 -3.99
C ALA A 186 7.68 13.73 -2.47
N GLN A 187 6.89 14.68 -2.03
CA GLN A 187 6.57 14.97 -0.62
C GLN A 187 7.81 15.32 0.24
N SER A 188 8.69 14.36 0.53
CA SER A 188 9.92 14.56 1.31
C SER A 188 11.05 13.65 0.86
N PHE A 189 12.29 14.03 1.19
CA PHE A 189 13.46 13.17 1.01
C PHE A 189 13.35 11.89 1.85
N ALA A 190 12.90 12.01 3.11
CA ALA A 190 12.67 10.87 3.99
C ALA A 190 11.66 9.87 3.40
N TYR A 191 10.58 10.35 2.81
CA TYR A 191 9.59 9.51 2.15
C TYR A 191 10.18 8.76 0.96
N SER A 192 10.75 9.50 0.00
CA SER A 192 11.28 8.92 -1.24
C SER A 192 12.36 7.88 -0.96
N THR A 193 13.31 8.20 -0.08
CA THR A 193 14.39 7.26 0.29
C THR A 193 13.88 6.05 1.07
N SER A 194 12.89 6.22 1.97
CA SER A 194 12.27 5.08 2.67
C SER A 194 11.56 4.14 1.70
N LYS A 195 10.88 4.65 0.67
CA LYS A 195 10.21 3.82 -0.34
C LYS A 195 11.20 3.12 -1.27
N ALA A 196 12.34 3.74 -1.60
CA ALA A 196 13.43 3.07 -2.31
C ALA A 196 14.03 1.92 -1.48
N ALA A 197 14.24 2.14 -0.18
CA ALA A 197 14.72 1.11 0.74
C ALA A 197 13.73 -0.06 0.88
N VAL A 198 12.43 0.22 0.94
CA VAL A 198 11.37 -0.80 0.95
C VAL A 198 11.41 -1.67 -0.31
N ASN A 199 11.65 -1.07 -1.47
CA ASN A 199 11.76 -1.84 -2.72
C ASN A 199 12.87 -2.90 -2.63
N HIS A 200 14.03 -2.51 -2.08
CA HIS A 200 15.13 -3.45 -1.90
C HIS A 200 14.87 -4.46 -0.79
N LEU A 201 14.26 -4.05 0.32
CA LEU A 201 13.87 -4.94 1.41
C LEU A 201 13.00 -6.11 0.92
N VAL A 202 11.96 -5.83 0.12
CA VAL A 202 11.06 -6.86 -0.40
C VAL A 202 11.79 -7.86 -1.29
N LYS A 203 12.72 -7.40 -2.13
CA LYS A 203 13.57 -8.28 -2.96
C LYS A 203 14.45 -9.19 -2.08
N ASN A 204 15.03 -8.64 -1.02
CA ASN A 204 15.81 -9.43 -0.07
C ASN A 204 14.97 -10.47 0.66
N LEU A 205 13.76 -10.10 1.13
CA LEU A 205 12.85 -11.04 1.79
C LEU A 205 12.40 -12.15 0.85
N SER A 206 11.99 -11.83 -0.37
CA SER A 206 11.55 -12.81 -1.36
C SER A 206 12.66 -13.83 -1.69
N THR A 207 13.90 -13.36 -1.84
CA THR A 207 15.06 -14.21 -2.10
C THR A 207 15.40 -15.06 -0.89
N SER A 208 15.50 -14.45 0.31
CA SER A 208 15.85 -15.15 1.53
C SER A 208 14.83 -16.24 1.88
N TRP A 209 13.54 -15.95 1.77
CA TRP A 209 12.50 -16.94 2.06
C TRP A 209 12.49 -18.09 1.05
N ALA A 210 12.70 -17.79 -0.24
CA ALA A 210 12.82 -18.84 -1.26
C ALA A 210 14.04 -19.75 -1.02
N GLN A 211 15.20 -19.16 -0.68
CA GLN A 211 16.43 -19.93 -0.37
C GLN A 211 16.27 -20.83 0.87
N ASN A 212 15.43 -20.45 1.83
CA ASN A 212 15.13 -21.27 3.00
C ASN A 212 13.96 -22.25 2.79
N GLY A 213 13.43 -22.35 1.57
CA GLY A 213 12.32 -23.25 1.24
C GLY A 213 10.97 -22.81 1.81
N PHE A 214 10.85 -21.54 2.23
CA PHE A 214 9.57 -21.00 2.67
C PHE A 214 8.70 -20.70 1.45
N HIS A 215 7.56 -21.30 1.37
CA HIS A 215 6.58 -21.09 0.30
C HIS A 215 5.74 -19.83 0.59
N ILE A 216 6.41 -18.70 0.88
CA ILE A 216 5.79 -17.42 1.18
C ILE A 216 6.36 -16.40 0.20
N ARG A 217 5.49 -15.80 -0.59
CA ARG A 217 5.85 -14.80 -1.60
C ARG A 217 5.91 -13.40 -0.98
N CYS A 218 6.75 -12.53 -1.51
CA CYS A 218 6.84 -11.14 -1.08
C CYS A 218 6.91 -10.22 -2.29
N ASN A 219 5.93 -9.32 -2.46
CA ASN A 219 5.79 -8.47 -3.63
C ASN A 219 5.48 -7.02 -3.24
N ILE A 220 5.59 -6.11 -4.19
CA ILE A 220 5.39 -4.67 -4.02
C ILE A 220 4.23 -4.19 -4.88
N ILE A 221 3.40 -3.32 -4.32
CA ILE A 221 2.59 -2.38 -5.10
C ILE A 221 3.24 -1.01 -4.98
N ALA A 222 3.54 -0.36 -6.12
CA ALA A 222 4.08 0.99 -6.18
C ALA A 222 3.05 1.93 -6.83
N PRO A 223 2.17 2.55 -6.03
CA PRO A 223 1.15 3.44 -6.53
C PRO A 223 1.72 4.78 -6.99
N GLY A 224 1.07 5.37 -7.99
CA GLY A 224 1.14 6.78 -8.30
C GLY A 224 0.28 7.60 -7.35
N LEU A 225 -0.46 8.57 -7.90
CA LEU A 225 -1.33 9.42 -7.11
C LEU A 225 -2.73 8.81 -7.02
N TYR A 226 -3.15 8.52 -5.80
CA TYR A 226 -4.49 8.07 -5.43
C TYR A 226 -5.07 8.99 -4.36
N PRO A 227 -6.38 9.27 -4.37
CA PRO A 227 -7.04 10.02 -3.31
C PRO A 227 -6.92 9.29 -1.96
N SER A 228 -6.37 10.00 -0.96
CA SER A 228 -6.22 9.48 0.41
C SER A 228 -6.00 10.64 1.38
N GLU A 229 -6.10 10.40 2.69
CA GLU A 229 -5.74 11.40 3.71
C GLU A 229 -4.31 11.96 3.50
N MET A 230 -3.39 11.12 3.00
CA MET A 230 -2.00 11.52 2.75
C MET A 230 -1.88 12.47 1.55
N THR A 231 -2.75 12.38 0.57
CA THR A 231 -2.64 13.09 -0.72
C THR A 231 -3.58 14.28 -0.85
N VAL A 232 -4.65 14.36 -0.06
CA VAL A 232 -5.64 15.46 -0.09
C VAL A 232 -5.00 16.84 0.04
N GLY A 233 -3.92 16.99 0.80
CA GLY A 233 -3.21 18.26 0.93
C GLY A 233 -2.23 18.59 -0.21
N SER A 234 -1.95 17.64 -1.09
CA SER A 234 -1.03 17.79 -2.24
C SER A 234 -1.74 17.82 -3.60
N MET A 235 -3.01 17.46 -3.62
CA MET A 235 -3.86 17.69 -4.80
C MET A 235 -4.35 19.14 -4.75
N SER A 236 -3.85 19.99 -5.65
CA SER A 236 -4.58 21.21 -5.97
C SER A 236 -5.99 20.77 -6.36
N THR A 237 -7.02 21.42 -5.85
CA THR A 237 -8.43 21.20 -6.07
C THR A 237 -8.73 20.94 -7.55
N SER A 238 -8.48 19.74 -8.01
CA SER A 238 -8.83 19.29 -9.32
C SER A 238 -10.28 18.80 -9.28
N ASP A 239 -11.03 19.12 -10.29
CA ASP A 239 -12.39 18.65 -10.41
C ASP A 239 -12.42 17.13 -10.33
N GLU A 240 -13.49 16.60 -9.73
CA GLU A 240 -13.77 15.18 -9.75
C GLU A 240 -13.84 14.68 -11.21
N PHE A 241 -13.19 13.55 -11.48
CA PHE A 241 -13.22 12.93 -12.79
C PHE A 241 -14.63 12.38 -13.07
N LYS A 242 -15.29 12.89 -14.08
CA LYS A 242 -16.69 12.56 -14.40
C LYS A 242 -16.87 11.18 -15.05
N GLY A 243 -15.80 10.40 -15.19
CA GLY A 243 -15.83 9.10 -15.85
C GLY A 243 -15.63 9.16 -17.35
N VAL A 244 -15.75 8.01 -18.00
CA VAL A 244 -15.69 7.88 -19.45
C VAL A 244 -17.12 7.87 -19.99
N PRO A 245 -17.44 8.64 -21.05
CA PRO A 245 -18.78 8.64 -21.63
C PRO A 245 -19.29 7.22 -21.94
N GLY A 246 -20.49 6.88 -21.48
CA GLY A 246 -21.08 5.56 -21.64
C GLY A 246 -20.66 4.50 -20.60
N HIS A 247 -19.85 4.89 -19.61
CA HIS A 247 -19.41 4.02 -18.51
C HIS A 247 -19.65 4.70 -17.15
N ASP A 248 -20.91 4.93 -16.84
CA ASP A 248 -21.34 5.63 -15.61
C ASP A 248 -20.79 4.93 -14.36
N GLY A 249 -20.21 5.72 -13.46
CA GLY A 249 -19.60 5.22 -12.22
C GLY A 249 -18.21 4.58 -12.35
N ALA A 250 -17.68 4.42 -13.57
CA ALA A 250 -16.30 3.97 -13.77
C ALA A 250 -15.32 5.01 -13.21
N PHE A 251 -14.35 4.54 -12.40
CA PHE A 251 -13.31 5.37 -11.76
C PHE A 251 -13.84 6.42 -10.78
N ALA A 252 -14.98 6.14 -10.13
CA ALA A 252 -15.58 7.01 -9.12
C ALA A 252 -14.53 7.41 -8.04
N GLY A 253 -14.56 8.69 -7.64
CA GLY A 253 -13.61 9.25 -6.67
C GLY A 253 -12.22 9.55 -7.23
N ALA A 254 -11.94 9.31 -8.51
CA ALA A 254 -10.75 9.84 -9.16
C ALA A 254 -10.89 11.35 -9.41
N HIS A 255 -9.74 12.04 -9.51
CA HIS A 255 -9.68 13.47 -9.82
C HIS A 255 -8.97 13.69 -11.15
N VAL A 256 -9.38 14.73 -11.90
CA VAL A 256 -8.73 15.12 -13.15
C VAL A 256 -7.27 15.54 -12.87
N MET A 257 -6.37 15.14 -13.72
CA MET A 257 -4.96 15.55 -13.70
C MET A 257 -4.54 16.06 -15.07
N GLN A 258 -3.54 16.94 -15.08
CA GLN A 258 -2.91 17.38 -16.31
C GLN A 258 -2.08 16.24 -16.93
N ALA A 259 -2.07 16.11 -18.26
CA ALA A 259 -1.37 15.05 -18.97
C ALA A 259 0.14 15.00 -18.70
N ASP A 260 0.76 16.15 -18.41
CA ASP A 260 2.17 16.26 -18.02
C ASP A 260 2.47 15.72 -16.62
N ARG A 261 1.43 15.53 -15.80
CA ARG A 261 1.53 14.93 -14.45
C ARG A 261 1.10 13.47 -14.40
N SER A 262 0.18 13.07 -15.26
CA SER A 262 -0.28 11.69 -15.41
C SER A 262 -0.82 11.50 -16.84
N PRO A 263 -0.19 10.65 -17.66
CA PRO A 263 -0.69 10.33 -18.99
C PRO A 263 -2.13 9.81 -19.03
N ALA A 264 -2.60 9.21 -17.94
CA ALA A 264 -4.01 8.79 -17.80
C ALA A 264 -4.97 9.97 -17.59
N GLU A 265 -4.46 11.20 -17.44
CA GLU A 265 -5.22 12.44 -17.19
C GLU A 265 -6.13 12.38 -15.95
N ARG A 266 -5.92 11.41 -15.09
CA ARG A 266 -6.63 11.25 -13.82
C ARG A 266 -5.75 10.62 -12.74
N THR A 267 -6.18 10.76 -11.50
CA THR A 267 -5.65 9.95 -10.39
C THR A 267 -6.15 8.50 -10.52
N GLY A 268 -5.53 7.60 -9.78
CA GLY A 268 -6.12 6.29 -9.55
C GLY A 268 -7.42 6.40 -8.76
N SER A 269 -8.30 5.41 -8.92
CA SER A 269 -9.57 5.24 -8.22
C SER A 269 -9.52 4.03 -7.29
N GLU A 270 -10.55 3.86 -6.46
CA GLU A 270 -10.72 2.63 -5.66
C GLU A 270 -10.78 1.39 -6.56
N GLN A 271 -11.45 1.46 -7.72
CA GLN A 271 -11.58 0.36 -8.67
C GLN A 271 -10.24 -0.04 -9.30
N ASP A 272 -9.39 0.94 -9.66
CA ASP A 272 -8.05 0.64 -10.15
C ASP A 272 -7.23 -0.13 -9.09
N PHE A 273 -7.31 0.29 -7.83
CA PHE A 273 -6.58 -0.38 -6.76
C PHE A 273 -7.17 -1.74 -6.40
N ALA A 274 -8.50 -1.87 -6.43
CA ALA A 274 -9.20 -3.13 -6.24
C ALA A 274 -8.76 -4.19 -7.27
N GLY A 275 -8.67 -3.81 -8.55
CA GLY A 275 -8.17 -4.69 -9.60
C GLY A 275 -6.76 -5.22 -9.31
N VAL A 276 -5.86 -4.32 -8.89
CA VAL A 276 -4.47 -4.68 -8.55
C VAL A 276 -4.42 -5.66 -7.36
N ILE A 277 -5.15 -5.37 -6.29
CA ILE A 277 -5.13 -6.21 -5.08
C ILE A 277 -5.75 -7.58 -5.35
N LEU A 278 -6.85 -7.66 -6.08
CA LEU A 278 -7.49 -8.92 -6.45
C LEU A 278 -6.59 -9.76 -7.36
N PHE A 279 -5.92 -9.14 -8.35
CA PHE A 279 -4.92 -9.81 -9.17
C PHE A 279 -3.82 -10.45 -8.32
N MET A 280 -3.17 -9.67 -7.47
CA MET A 280 -2.04 -10.15 -6.69
C MET A 280 -2.44 -11.16 -5.61
N ALA A 281 -3.63 -11.03 -5.01
CA ALA A 281 -4.12 -11.88 -3.93
C ALA A 281 -4.68 -13.23 -4.40
N SER A 282 -4.96 -13.37 -5.69
CA SER A 282 -5.59 -14.56 -6.28
C SER A 282 -4.60 -15.46 -7.05
N SER A 283 -5.11 -16.51 -7.66
CA SER A 283 -4.34 -17.40 -8.55
C SER A 283 -3.74 -16.68 -9.76
N ALA A 284 -4.38 -15.58 -10.21
CA ALA A 284 -3.89 -14.78 -11.34
C ALA A 284 -2.49 -14.20 -11.08
N GLY A 285 -2.18 -13.82 -9.84
CA GLY A 285 -0.87 -13.30 -9.43
C GLY A 285 0.04 -14.33 -8.73
N ALA A 286 -0.32 -15.62 -8.75
CA ALA A 286 0.38 -16.65 -7.96
C ALA A 286 1.85 -16.86 -8.32
N TYR A 287 2.25 -16.50 -9.54
CA TYR A 287 3.63 -16.69 -10.02
C TYR A 287 4.55 -15.49 -9.74
N LEU A 288 4.03 -14.42 -9.10
CA LEU A 288 4.81 -13.25 -8.72
C LEU A 288 5.53 -13.50 -7.38
N ASN A 289 6.85 -13.30 -7.37
CA ASN A 289 7.67 -13.27 -6.15
C ASN A 289 8.87 -12.34 -6.32
N GLY A 290 9.01 -11.33 -5.47
CA GLY A 290 10.02 -10.28 -5.57
C GLY A 290 9.66 -9.19 -6.60
N GLU A 291 8.43 -9.18 -7.10
CA GLU A 291 7.99 -8.29 -8.18
C GLU A 291 7.50 -6.94 -7.66
N THR A 292 7.59 -5.95 -8.52
CA THR A 292 7.05 -4.60 -8.29
C THR A 292 5.99 -4.28 -9.33
N LEU A 293 4.74 -4.12 -8.89
CA LEU A 293 3.65 -3.71 -9.75
C LEU A 293 3.44 -2.20 -9.65
N LEU A 294 3.70 -1.47 -10.73
CA LEU A 294 3.36 -0.05 -10.85
C LEU A 294 1.88 0.11 -11.15
N SER A 295 1.23 1.04 -10.45
CA SER A 295 -0.16 1.45 -10.71
C SER A 295 -0.24 2.97 -10.58
N ASP A 296 0.10 3.70 -11.67
CA ASP A 296 0.42 5.12 -11.59
C ASP A 296 -0.10 5.98 -12.76
N GLY A 297 -0.88 5.40 -13.65
CA GLY A 297 -1.40 6.11 -14.84
C GLY A 297 -0.31 6.57 -15.81
N GLY A 298 0.89 5.94 -15.76
CA GLY A 298 2.03 6.29 -16.61
C GLY A 298 2.90 7.44 -16.05
N ARG A 299 2.64 7.89 -14.82
CA ARG A 299 3.36 9.02 -14.20
C ARG A 299 4.88 8.81 -14.17
N LEU A 300 5.35 7.64 -13.76
CA LEU A 300 6.78 7.37 -13.62
C LEU A 300 7.52 7.39 -14.96
N ALA A 301 6.83 7.07 -16.06
CA ALA A 301 7.42 7.12 -17.40
C ALA A 301 7.77 8.56 -17.86
N GLN A 302 7.18 9.58 -17.21
CA GLN A 302 7.45 11.00 -17.50
C GLN A 302 8.49 11.61 -16.55
N LEU A 303 8.92 10.88 -15.52
CA LEU A 303 9.85 11.39 -14.50
C LEU A 303 11.24 10.77 -14.70
N PRO A 304 12.33 11.52 -14.42
CA PRO A 304 13.62 10.92 -14.26
C PRO A 304 13.56 9.81 -13.20
N SER A 305 13.87 8.58 -13.56
CA SER A 305 13.69 7.44 -12.66
C SER A 305 14.86 6.46 -12.68
N VAL A 306 14.86 5.54 -11.72
CA VAL A 306 15.79 4.42 -11.58
C VAL A 306 15.07 3.06 -11.67
N TYR A 307 13.91 3.04 -12.32
CA TYR A 307 13.11 1.84 -12.55
C TYR A 307 13.61 1.09 -13.79
#